data_445f6e654bcbd690a24f5403b6376bbf
#
_entry.id   445f6e654bcbd690a24f5403b6376bbf
#
_cell.length_a   1.000
_cell.length_b   1.000
_cell.length_c   1.000
_cell.angle_alpha   90.00
_cell.angle_beta   90.00
_cell.angle_gamma   90.00
#
_symmetry.space_group_name_H-M   'P 1'
#
loop_
_entity.id
_entity.type
_entity.pdbx_description
1 polymer ?
#
loop_
_entity_poly.entity_id
_entity_poly.type
_entity_poly.pdbx_seq_one_letter_code
_entity_poly.pdbx_strand_id
1 'polypeptide(L)'
;MFEEEYQLDFFREKGYQRKKCKECGSYFWTLDEDLDVCQDAPCVEFEFLGDPPTNKKFSVSEMRDYFIEFFSERGHTALDRYPVSARWRDDVFLVHASIYDFQPHVTSGQVDPPANPLVVSQPCIRLPDLDEVGMTGKHLSSFEMMGHHAFNSKKNYVYWKEETVEYCHEMLTDIGIPEEEIVYKEHPWIGGGNAGPSLEVNVMGLEVATLVFMNMEKDPNGEVELDGEMYNPLDLNVVDTGYGVERWGWISDGAPTVYDYMYPEMVKYICDKFDIEHPLEKDWYSKMLQEYTKLAGSDKGDYRDDDLLDKLMNRISDKEIKWTTEEIADHLEKLKGVYTLADHSRTLALMLSDGIVPSNVEDGYLV
;
A
#
# COMPACT_ATOMS: atom_id res chain seq x y z
N MET A 1 1.38 -24.19 -0.19
CA MET A 1 2.81 -24.51 -0.08
C MET A 1 3.38 -24.01 1.24
N PHE A 2 3.10 -22.77 1.65
CA PHE A 2 3.67 -22.16 2.88
C PHE A 2 2.82 -22.33 4.14
N GLU A 3 1.91 -23.29 4.21
CA GLU A 3 0.93 -23.38 5.31
C GLU A 3 1.57 -23.45 6.72
N GLU A 4 2.65 -24.21 6.87
CA GLU A 4 3.39 -24.30 8.13
C GLU A 4 4.15 -23.01 8.47
N GLU A 5 4.49 -22.21 7.46
CA GLU A 5 5.23 -20.97 7.60
C GLU A 5 4.40 -19.83 8.20
N TYR A 6 3.07 -19.96 8.19
CA TYR A 6 2.12 -18.98 8.75
C TYR A 6 1.64 -19.37 10.16
N GLN A 7 2.09 -20.52 10.73
CA GLN A 7 1.70 -20.98 12.05
C GLN A 7 2.57 -20.33 13.15
N LEU A 8 2.40 -19.00 13.32
CA LEU A 8 3.20 -18.24 14.28
C LEU A 8 2.71 -18.40 15.72
N ASP A 9 3.64 -18.37 16.67
CA ASP A 9 3.34 -18.38 18.10
C ASP A 9 2.57 -17.11 18.48
N PHE A 10 2.91 -15.98 17.90
CA PHE A 10 2.18 -14.72 18.05
C PHE A 10 0.66 -14.88 17.86
N PHE A 11 0.23 -15.52 16.77
CA PHE A 11 -1.20 -15.70 16.51
C PHE A 11 -1.88 -16.57 17.57
N ARG A 12 -1.19 -17.63 18.02
CA ARG A 12 -1.72 -18.51 19.07
C ARG A 12 -1.82 -17.82 20.42
N GLU A 13 -0.79 -17.07 20.80
CA GLU A 13 -0.71 -16.37 22.09
C GLU A 13 -1.71 -15.22 22.19
N LYS A 14 -1.91 -14.49 21.10
CA LYS A 14 -2.90 -13.42 21.00
C LYS A 14 -4.34 -13.93 20.81
N GLY A 15 -4.54 -15.19 20.45
CA GLY A 15 -5.87 -15.78 20.24
C GLY A 15 -6.44 -15.59 18.83
N TYR A 16 -5.59 -15.25 17.85
CA TYR A 16 -6.00 -15.20 16.45
C TYR A 16 -6.46 -16.56 15.93
N GLN A 17 -7.50 -16.57 15.14
CA GLN A 17 -8.04 -17.76 14.47
C GLN A 17 -7.74 -17.72 12.98
N ARG A 18 -7.25 -18.83 12.44
CA ARG A 18 -7.06 -19.01 11.01
C ARG A 18 -8.38 -19.35 10.33
N LYS A 19 -8.81 -18.55 9.39
CA LYS A 19 -10.06 -18.73 8.64
C LYS A 19 -9.81 -18.70 7.13
N LYS A 20 -10.80 -19.13 6.36
CA LYS A 20 -10.78 -19.05 4.90
C LYS A 20 -11.82 -18.02 4.45
N CYS A 21 -11.38 -17.04 3.68
CA CYS A 21 -12.26 -16.01 3.12
C CYS A 21 -13.34 -16.64 2.20
N LYS A 22 -14.58 -16.32 2.43
CA LYS A 22 -15.70 -16.83 1.63
C LYS A 22 -15.75 -16.24 0.21
N GLU A 23 -15.16 -15.04 0.01
CA GLU A 23 -15.15 -14.34 -1.25
C GLU A 23 -13.98 -14.79 -2.14
N CYS A 24 -12.73 -14.57 -1.71
CA CYS A 24 -11.55 -14.87 -2.51
C CYS A 24 -10.93 -16.25 -2.25
N GLY A 25 -11.30 -16.93 -1.16
CA GLY A 25 -10.77 -18.24 -0.79
C GLY A 25 -9.37 -18.23 -0.16
N SER A 26 -8.73 -17.07 0.03
CA SER A 26 -7.45 -16.95 0.74
C SER A 26 -7.61 -17.24 2.22
N TYR A 27 -6.56 -17.74 2.86
CA TYR A 27 -6.54 -17.89 4.31
C TYR A 27 -6.12 -16.58 4.96
N PHE A 28 -6.67 -16.32 6.17
CA PHE A 28 -6.36 -15.14 6.96
C PHE A 28 -6.50 -15.41 8.46
N TRP A 29 -5.90 -14.55 9.27
CA TRP A 29 -5.90 -14.61 10.72
C TRP A 29 -6.64 -13.40 11.29
N THR A 30 -7.54 -13.61 12.24
CA THR A 30 -8.38 -12.59 12.86
C THR A 30 -8.70 -12.93 14.31
N LEU A 31 -8.95 -11.89 15.14
CA LEU A 31 -9.49 -12.03 16.49
C LEU A 31 -11.03 -12.09 16.49
N ASP A 32 -11.68 -11.63 15.44
CA ASP A 32 -13.13 -11.65 15.31
C ASP A 32 -13.64 -13.05 14.89
N GLU A 33 -14.37 -13.71 15.82
CA GLU A 33 -14.93 -15.04 15.59
C GLU A 33 -16.03 -15.05 14.51
N ASP A 34 -16.71 -13.93 14.28
CA ASP A 34 -17.80 -13.80 13.33
C ASP A 34 -17.33 -13.37 11.93
N LEU A 35 -16.10 -12.87 11.81
CA LEU A 35 -15.53 -12.42 10.52
C LEU A 35 -15.29 -13.60 9.58
N ASP A 36 -15.84 -13.56 8.37
CA ASP A 36 -15.72 -14.62 7.34
C ASP A 36 -15.08 -14.14 6.03
N VAL A 37 -14.55 -12.91 6.01
CA VAL A 37 -13.84 -12.29 4.89
C VAL A 37 -12.47 -11.75 5.33
N CYS A 38 -11.52 -11.63 4.41
CA CYS A 38 -10.13 -11.30 4.72
C CYS A 38 -9.84 -9.80 4.93
N GLN A 39 -10.85 -8.96 4.99
CA GLN A 39 -10.73 -7.50 5.13
C GLN A 39 -9.84 -6.82 4.08
N ASP A 40 -9.71 -7.42 2.90
CA ASP A 40 -9.01 -6.86 1.75
C ASP A 40 -9.99 -6.57 0.62
N ALA A 41 -9.81 -5.47 -0.10
CA ALA A 41 -10.55 -5.20 -1.32
C ALA A 41 -10.13 -6.23 -2.43
N PRO A 42 -11.07 -6.82 -3.19
CA PRO A 42 -12.48 -6.48 -3.30
C PRO A 42 -13.44 -7.22 -2.34
N CYS A 43 -12.95 -8.02 -1.39
CA CYS A 43 -13.79 -8.81 -0.50
C CYS A 43 -14.66 -7.95 0.43
N VAL A 44 -14.15 -6.76 0.78
CA VAL A 44 -14.87 -5.73 1.55
C VAL A 44 -14.62 -4.34 0.96
N GLU A 45 -15.49 -3.41 1.30
CA GLU A 45 -15.33 -2.00 0.96
C GLU A 45 -14.51 -1.26 2.02
N PHE A 46 -14.11 -0.01 1.73
CA PHE A 46 -13.40 0.84 2.69
C PHE A 46 -14.35 1.36 3.77
N GLU A 47 -14.29 0.80 4.96
CA GLU A 47 -15.18 1.18 6.07
C GLU A 47 -14.67 2.39 6.84
N PHE A 48 -13.36 2.68 6.80
CA PHE A 48 -12.75 3.80 7.52
C PHE A 48 -13.08 5.19 6.96
N LEU A 49 -13.67 5.29 5.76
CA LEU A 49 -13.99 6.58 5.13
C LEU A 49 -15.04 7.35 5.94
N GLY A 50 -14.64 8.50 6.47
CA GLY A 50 -15.49 9.35 7.32
C GLY A 50 -15.55 8.93 8.78
N ASP A 51 -15.04 7.74 9.15
CA ASP A 51 -14.95 7.24 10.52
C ASP A 51 -13.62 6.51 10.75
N PRO A 52 -12.50 7.23 10.83
CA PRO A 52 -11.18 6.66 10.95
C PRO A 52 -10.98 5.91 12.28
N PRO A 53 -10.33 4.73 12.30
CA PRO A 53 -10.17 3.91 13.50
C PRO A 53 -9.07 4.42 14.45
N THR A 54 -8.32 5.43 14.06
CA THR A 54 -7.15 5.92 14.80
C THR A 54 -7.51 6.97 15.84
N ASN A 55 -6.66 7.15 16.86
CA ASN A 55 -6.87 8.12 17.93
C ASN A 55 -6.49 9.57 17.55
N LYS A 56 -5.78 9.77 16.45
CA LYS A 56 -5.46 11.08 15.87
C LYS A 56 -5.19 10.98 14.37
N LYS A 57 -5.29 12.14 13.68
CA LYS A 57 -4.87 12.25 12.29
C LYS A 57 -3.36 12.44 12.18
N PHE A 58 -2.78 11.85 11.16
CA PHE A 58 -1.37 12.00 10.82
C PHE A 58 -1.22 12.60 9.43
N SER A 59 -0.35 13.58 9.28
CA SER A 59 0.19 13.96 7.97
C SER A 59 1.22 12.93 7.49
N VAL A 60 1.54 12.94 6.20
CA VAL A 60 2.59 12.07 5.62
C VAL A 60 3.92 12.21 6.35
N SER A 61 4.33 13.44 6.68
CA SER A 61 5.59 13.67 7.41
C SER A 61 5.55 13.14 8.84
N GLU A 62 4.46 13.37 9.58
CA GLU A 62 4.32 12.85 10.94
C GLU A 62 4.32 11.31 10.97
N MET A 63 3.67 10.67 9.99
CA MET A 63 3.65 9.21 9.91
C MET A 63 5.03 8.64 9.56
N ARG A 64 5.75 9.27 8.63
CA ARG A 64 7.13 8.90 8.30
C ARG A 64 8.04 9.02 9.50
N ASP A 65 7.98 10.16 10.19
CA ASP A 65 8.81 10.42 11.37
C ASP A 65 8.52 9.41 12.49
N TYR A 66 7.24 9.14 12.76
CA TYR A 66 6.81 8.10 13.70
C TYR A 66 7.38 6.72 13.37
N PHE A 67 7.29 6.29 12.11
CA PHE A 67 7.81 5.00 11.66
C PHE A 67 9.33 4.89 11.85
N ILE A 68 10.07 5.90 11.43
CA ILE A 68 11.53 5.92 11.55
C ILE A 68 11.95 5.94 13.03
N GLU A 69 11.28 6.72 13.88
CA GLU A 69 11.55 6.78 15.31
C GLU A 69 11.26 5.44 15.98
N PHE A 70 10.09 4.85 15.73
CA PHE A 70 9.67 3.55 16.27
C PHE A 70 10.73 2.45 16.06
N PHE A 71 11.25 2.33 14.83
CA PHE A 71 12.27 1.32 14.52
C PHE A 71 13.67 1.72 14.99
N SER A 72 14.01 3.01 14.99
CA SER A 72 15.29 3.49 15.52
C SER A 72 15.44 3.19 17.02
N GLU A 73 14.37 3.34 17.80
CA GLU A 73 14.33 2.97 19.23
C GLU A 73 14.50 1.46 19.46
N ARG A 74 14.18 0.64 18.45
CA ARG A 74 14.33 -0.83 18.44
C ARG A 74 15.63 -1.30 17.77
N GLY A 75 16.61 -0.38 17.60
CA GLY A 75 17.96 -0.69 17.15
C GLY A 75 18.14 -0.77 15.64
N HIS A 76 17.16 -0.34 14.85
CA HIS A 76 17.32 -0.22 13.40
C HIS A 76 18.09 1.05 13.06
N THR A 77 18.97 0.96 12.08
CA THR A 77 19.67 2.13 11.54
C THR A 77 18.78 2.80 10.49
N ALA A 78 18.42 4.06 10.73
CA ALA A 78 17.71 4.86 9.75
C ALA A 78 18.61 5.21 8.56
N LEU A 79 18.16 4.92 7.36
CA LEU A 79 18.85 5.27 6.11
C LEU A 79 18.12 6.41 5.40
N ASP A 80 18.91 7.24 4.72
CA ASP A 80 18.39 8.18 3.75
C ASP A 80 17.78 7.43 2.55
N ARG A 81 16.74 8.01 1.93
CA ARG A 81 16.13 7.45 0.72
C ARG A 81 17.10 7.36 -0.44
N TYR A 82 16.90 6.40 -1.31
CA TYR A 82 17.59 6.30 -2.61
C TYR A 82 16.84 7.07 -3.70
N PRO A 83 17.52 7.39 -4.83
CA PRO A 83 16.83 7.95 -5.99
C PRO A 83 15.76 7.02 -6.54
N VAL A 84 14.70 7.57 -7.10
CA VAL A 84 13.61 6.76 -7.71
C VAL A 84 14.03 6.08 -9.02
N SER A 85 15.12 6.53 -9.66
CA SER A 85 15.73 5.85 -10.81
C SER A 85 16.62 4.71 -10.33
N ALA A 86 16.29 3.48 -10.70
CA ALA A 86 16.96 2.26 -10.25
C ALA A 86 18.23 1.94 -11.09
N ARG A 87 19.14 2.88 -11.19
CA ARG A 87 20.36 2.80 -12.08
C ARG A 87 21.34 1.69 -11.72
N TRP A 88 21.18 1.02 -10.61
CA TRP A 88 21.98 -0.15 -10.19
C TRP A 88 21.37 -1.47 -10.65
N ARG A 89 20.26 -1.45 -11.39
CA ARG A 89 19.52 -2.62 -11.89
C ARG A 89 19.34 -2.50 -13.39
N ASP A 90 19.32 -3.64 -14.08
CA ASP A 90 19.13 -3.72 -15.54
C ASP A 90 17.70 -4.19 -15.91
N ASP A 91 16.89 -4.60 -14.91
CA ASP A 91 15.57 -5.20 -15.11
C ASP A 91 14.41 -4.23 -14.91
N VAL A 92 14.64 -3.10 -14.26
CA VAL A 92 13.66 -2.04 -14.01
C VAL A 92 14.27 -0.64 -14.12
N PHE A 93 13.48 0.35 -14.55
CA PHE A 93 13.92 1.74 -14.62
C PHE A 93 13.68 2.51 -13.32
N LEU A 94 12.59 2.18 -12.60
CA LEU A 94 12.13 2.92 -11.44
C LEU A 94 12.06 2.01 -10.21
N VAL A 95 12.22 2.58 -9.03
CA VAL A 95 12.07 1.88 -7.76
C VAL A 95 10.59 1.68 -7.46
N HIS A 96 10.17 0.43 -7.26
CA HIS A 96 8.79 0.04 -7.00
C HIS A 96 8.51 -0.34 -5.54
N ALA A 97 9.55 -0.61 -4.75
CA ALA A 97 9.49 -0.96 -3.34
C ALA A 97 10.83 -0.67 -2.67
N SER A 98 10.85 -0.47 -1.35
CA SER A 98 12.06 -0.16 -0.58
C SER A 98 13.14 -1.25 -0.69
N ILE A 99 12.75 -2.52 -0.83
CA ILE A 99 13.70 -3.63 -1.01
C ILE A 99 14.50 -3.54 -2.32
N TYR A 100 14.00 -2.81 -3.32
CA TYR A 100 14.73 -2.62 -4.58
C TYR A 100 16.08 -1.94 -4.40
N ASP A 101 16.23 -1.14 -3.34
CA ASP A 101 17.49 -0.49 -2.99
C ASP A 101 18.59 -1.50 -2.64
N PHE A 102 18.21 -2.71 -2.25
CA PHE A 102 19.07 -3.80 -1.79
C PHE A 102 19.12 -4.99 -2.76
N GLN A 103 18.21 -5.04 -3.73
CA GLN A 103 18.16 -6.09 -4.75
C GLN A 103 18.98 -5.69 -6.00
N PRO A 104 19.65 -6.65 -6.64
CA PRO A 104 19.83 -8.05 -6.23
C PRO A 104 21.04 -8.27 -5.32
N HIS A 105 21.91 -7.29 -5.14
CA HIS A 105 23.26 -7.47 -4.63
C HIS A 105 23.33 -7.82 -3.14
N VAL A 106 22.50 -7.17 -2.32
CA VAL A 106 22.45 -7.47 -0.86
C VAL A 106 21.61 -8.72 -0.61
N THR A 107 20.47 -8.86 -1.26
CA THR A 107 19.58 -10.02 -1.06
C THR A 107 20.21 -11.34 -1.50
N SER A 108 21.12 -11.33 -2.48
CA SER A 108 21.91 -12.50 -2.90
C SER A 108 23.16 -12.75 -2.02
N GLY A 109 23.44 -11.88 -1.05
CA GLY A 109 24.64 -11.99 -0.20
C GLY A 109 25.97 -11.63 -0.90
N GLN A 110 25.93 -11.04 -2.10
CA GLN A 110 27.12 -10.58 -2.81
C GLN A 110 27.75 -9.34 -2.16
N VAL A 111 26.92 -8.50 -1.55
CA VAL A 111 27.33 -7.27 -0.84
C VAL A 111 26.69 -7.26 0.53
N ASP A 112 27.45 -6.86 1.55
CA ASP A 112 26.90 -6.68 2.89
C ASP A 112 25.87 -5.53 2.91
N PRO A 113 24.78 -5.64 3.69
CA PRO A 113 23.85 -4.53 3.85
C PRO A 113 24.54 -3.32 4.50
N PRO A 114 24.12 -2.09 4.17
CA PRO A 114 24.70 -0.87 4.75
C PRO A 114 24.52 -0.79 6.27
N ALA A 115 23.47 -1.43 6.78
CA ALA A 115 23.20 -1.66 8.19
C ALA A 115 22.30 -2.89 8.35
N ASN A 116 22.29 -3.51 9.54
CA ASN A 116 21.45 -4.68 9.81
C ASN A 116 21.11 -4.80 11.30
N PRO A 117 19.85 -4.54 11.74
CA PRO A 117 18.70 -4.18 10.89
C PRO A 117 18.71 -2.71 10.44
N LEU A 118 17.88 -2.39 9.47
CA LEU A 118 17.74 -1.03 8.95
C LEU A 118 16.26 -0.63 8.74
N VAL A 119 16.01 0.68 8.67
CA VAL A 119 14.71 1.27 8.37
C VAL A 119 14.88 2.38 7.35
N VAL A 120 13.96 2.48 6.40
CA VAL A 120 13.96 3.50 5.33
C VAL A 120 12.53 3.89 4.95
N SER A 121 12.34 5.12 4.52
CA SER A 121 11.13 5.55 3.81
C SER A 121 11.53 5.90 2.38
N GLN A 122 11.18 5.02 1.44
CA GLN A 122 11.63 5.08 0.05
C GLN A 122 10.51 5.55 -0.87
N PRO A 123 10.66 6.68 -1.57
CA PRO A 123 9.78 7.05 -2.65
C PRO A 123 9.81 6.03 -3.78
N CYS A 124 8.64 5.63 -4.22
CA CYS A 124 8.44 4.63 -5.25
C CYS A 124 7.56 5.18 -6.37
N ILE A 125 7.73 4.67 -7.58
CA ILE A 125 6.89 5.00 -8.74
C ILE A 125 6.39 3.70 -9.37
N ARG A 126 5.07 3.59 -9.52
CA ARG A 126 4.41 2.46 -10.18
C ARG A 126 3.49 2.98 -11.28
N LEU A 127 3.76 2.58 -12.52
CA LEU A 127 3.03 3.04 -13.70
C LEU A 127 1.98 2.04 -14.24
N PRO A 128 1.95 0.75 -13.87
CA PRO A 128 0.95 -0.19 -14.40
C PRO A 128 -0.51 0.24 -14.16
N ASP A 129 -0.78 0.91 -13.05
CA ASP A 129 -2.13 1.32 -12.65
C ASP A 129 -2.42 2.82 -12.93
N LEU A 130 -1.73 3.44 -13.92
CA LEU A 130 -1.94 4.85 -14.25
C LEU A 130 -3.38 5.18 -14.66
N ASP A 131 -4.06 4.28 -15.35
CA ASP A 131 -5.45 4.48 -15.76
C ASP A 131 -6.43 4.53 -14.58
N GLU A 132 -6.04 3.95 -13.43
CA GLU A 132 -6.81 3.93 -12.19
C GLU A 132 -6.64 5.22 -11.37
N VAL A 133 -5.59 6.02 -11.66
CA VAL A 133 -5.32 7.27 -10.95
C VAL A 133 -6.44 8.28 -11.20
N GLY A 134 -6.98 8.83 -10.12
CA GLY A 134 -8.11 9.74 -10.16
C GLY A 134 -9.48 9.05 -10.27
N MET A 135 -9.54 7.73 -10.53
CA MET A 135 -10.78 6.97 -10.68
C MET A 135 -11.19 6.22 -9.41
N THR A 136 -10.29 5.45 -8.85
CA THR A 136 -10.61 4.52 -7.75
C THR A 136 -10.53 5.14 -6.37
N GLY A 137 -10.03 6.37 -6.28
CA GLY A 137 -9.81 7.07 -5.00
C GLY A 137 -8.63 6.57 -4.17
N LYS A 138 -7.90 5.51 -4.62
CA LYS A 138 -6.79 4.89 -3.87
C LYS A 138 -5.46 4.76 -4.60
N HIS A 139 -5.44 4.77 -5.93
CA HIS A 139 -4.24 4.56 -6.73
C HIS A 139 -3.43 5.84 -6.91
N LEU A 140 -2.13 5.76 -6.69
CA LEU A 140 -1.16 6.83 -6.86
C LEU A 140 -0.07 6.37 -7.82
N SER A 141 0.41 7.26 -8.70
CA SER A 141 1.56 6.97 -9.58
C SER A 141 2.89 7.01 -8.84
N SER A 142 2.99 7.83 -7.78
CA SER A 142 4.11 7.84 -6.84
C SER A 142 3.62 7.80 -5.40
N PHE A 143 4.34 7.06 -4.54
CA PHE A 143 4.04 6.92 -3.12
C PHE A 143 5.35 6.68 -2.34
N GLU A 144 5.32 6.80 -1.03
CA GLU A 144 6.44 6.42 -0.18
C GLU A 144 6.16 5.06 0.48
N MET A 145 7.11 4.15 0.32
CA MET A 145 7.10 2.87 1.01
C MET A 145 8.04 2.94 2.20
N MET A 146 7.49 3.04 3.39
CA MET A 146 8.25 2.81 4.62
C MET A 146 8.56 1.31 4.71
N GLY A 147 9.77 0.98 5.11
CA GLY A 147 10.19 -0.42 5.24
C GLY A 147 11.23 -0.59 6.33
N HIS A 148 11.12 -1.68 7.08
CA HIS A 148 12.19 -2.16 7.93
C HIS A 148 12.69 -3.49 7.38
N HIS A 149 14.00 -3.67 7.37
CA HIS A 149 14.63 -4.84 6.77
C HIS A 149 15.66 -5.45 7.71
N ALA A 150 15.69 -6.79 7.71
CA ALA A 150 16.71 -7.58 8.39
C ALA A 150 17.24 -8.67 7.47
N PHE A 151 18.55 -8.82 7.41
CA PHE A 151 19.25 -9.79 6.56
C PHE A 151 19.85 -10.86 7.45
N ASN A 152 19.17 -12.02 7.56
CA ASN A 152 19.55 -13.10 8.45
C ASN A 152 20.41 -14.13 7.72
N SER A 153 21.56 -14.43 8.26
CA SER A 153 22.42 -15.53 7.81
C SER A 153 22.60 -16.55 8.92
N LYS A 154 23.18 -17.72 8.60
CA LYS A 154 23.53 -18.74 9.61
C LYS A 154 24.47 -18.22 10.71
N LYS A 155 25.19 -17.10 10.47
CA LYS A 155 26.16 -16.51 11.40
C LYS A 155 25.63 -15.28 12.12
N ASN A 156 24.63 -14.62 11.54
CA ASN A 156 24.07 -13.37 12.08
C ASN A 156 22.55 -13.42 11.93
N TYR A 157 21.86 -13.81 12.99
CA TYR A 157 20.42 -13.74 13.09
C TYR A 157 20.03 -12.44 13.81
N VAL A 158 19.10 -11.71 13.26
CA VAL A 158 18.58 -10.43 13.83
C VAL A 158 17.18 -10.66 14.36
N TYR A 159 16.20 -10.85 13.50
CA TYR A 159 14.82 -11.25 13.81
C TYR A 159 14.14 -11.79 12.54
N TRP A 160 13.01 -12.48 12.73
CA TRP A 160 12.28 -13.10 11.62
C TRP A 160 10.78 -12.79 11.71
N LYS A 161 9.93 -13.75 11.52
CA LYS A 161 8.48 -13.61 11.35
C LYS A 161 7.77 -13.12 12.60
N GLU A 162 8.07 -13.69 13.76
CA GLU A 162 7.39 -13.38 15.02
C GLU A 162 7.55 -11.91 15.34
N GLU A 163 8.78 -11.43 15.45
CA GLU A 163 9.06 -10.04 15.79
C GLU A 163 8.57 -9.07 14.70
N THR A 164 8.59 -9.50 13.41
CA THR A 164 8.06 -8.66 12.32
C THR A 164 6.58 -8.41 12.48
N VAL A 165 5.80 -9.46 12.80
CA VAL A 165 4.36 -9.35 13.01
C VAL A 165 4.07 -8.58 14.31
N GLU A 166 4.84 -8.81 15.38
CA GLU A 166 4.75 -8.06 16.63
C GLU A 166 4.95 -6.55 16.41
N TYR A 167 5.99 -6.14 15.69
CA TYR A 167 6.25 -4.73 15.38
C TYR A 167 5.11 -4.08 14.60
N CYS A 168 4.60 -4.77 13.57
CA CYS A 168 3.47 -4.26 12.79
C CYS A 168 2.22 -4.10 13.67
N HIS A 169 1.92 -5.10 14.48
CA HIS A 169 0.78 -5.09 15.40
C HIS A 169 0.90 -3.97 16.44
N GLU A 170 2.08 -3.82 17.05
CA GLU A 170 2.36 -2.78 18.04
C GLU A 170 2.17 -1.38 17.45
N MET A 171 2.69 -1.12 16.23
CA MET A 171 2.51 0.16 15.58
C MET A 171 1.03 0.47 15.28
N LEU A 172 0.27 -0.50 14.79
CA LEU A 172 -1.16 -0.30 14.47
C LEU A 172 -1.97 0.00 15.73
N THR A 173 -1.73 -0.74 16.82
CA THR A 173 -2.42 -0.52 18.09
C THR A 173 -1.99 0.78 18.78
N ASP A 174 -0.72 1.20 18.66
CA ASP A 174 -0.22 2.45 19.23
C ASP A 174 -0.86 3.70 18.60
N ILE A 175 -1.15 3.66 17.30
CA ILE A 175 -1.88 4.74 16.63
C ILE A 175 -3.40 4.69 16.88
N GLY A 176 -3.90 3.68 17.61
CA GLY A 176 -5.27 3.56 18.08
C GLY A 176 -6.17 2.61 17.30
N ILE A 177 -5.63 1.83 16.36
CA ILE A 177 -6.43 0.82 15.64
C ILE A 177 -6.78 -0.32 16.62
N PRO A 178 -8.07 -0.69 16.76
CA PRO A 178 -8.48 -1.81 17.59
C PRO A 178 -7.88 -3.14 17.11
N GLU A 179 -7.43 -3.99 18.03
CA GLU A 179 -6.78 -5.28 17.68
C GLU A 179 -7.71 -6.18 16.83
N GLU A 180 -9.01 -6.12 17.08
CA GLU A 180 -10.03 -6.89 16.35
C GLU A 180 -10.19 -6.47 14.88
N GLU A 181 -9.80 -5.25 14.52
CA GLU A 181 -9.83 -4.76 13.14
C GLU A 181 -8.59 -5.15 12.33
N ILE A 182 -7.54 -5.68 12.98
CA ILE A 182 -6.29 -6.06 12.33
C ILE A 182 -6.39 -7.49 11.81
N VAL A 183 -6.32 -7.65 10.50
CA VAL A 183 -6.38 -8.96 9.82
C VAL A 183 -5.10 -9.22 9.06
N TYR A 184 -4.56 -10.42 9.21
CA TYR A 184 -3.35 -10.87 8.50
C TYR A 184 -3.75 -11.92 7.45
N LYS A 185 -3.69 -11.55 6.16
CA LYS A 185 -4.02 -12.42 5.04
C LYS A 185 -2.77 -13.13 4.53
N GLU A 186 -2.83 -14.46 4.40
CA GLU A 186 -1.74 -15.27 3.83
C GLU A 186 -1.63 -15.05 2.33
N HIS A 187 -0.47 -14.64 1.88
CA HIS A 187 -0.20 -14.42 0.47
C HIS A 187 1.25 -14.78 0.12
N PRO A 188 1.54 -15.69 -0.83
CA PRO A 188 2.88 -15.87 -1.37
C PRO A 188 3.33 -14.64 -2.15
N TRP A 189 4.51 -14.13 -1.84
CA TRP A 189 5.07 -12.97 -2.54
C TRP A 189 6.15 -13.39 -3.53
N ILE A 190 6.14 -12.76 -4.71
CA ILE A 190 7.12 -12.93 -5.77
C ILE A 190 7.48 -11.54 -6.30
N GLY A 191 8.77 -11.20 -6.32
CA GLY A 191 9.21 -9.89 -6.83
C GLY A 191 10.73 -9.76 -6.95
N GLY A 192 11.20 -9.03 -7.96
CA GLY A 192 12.62 -8.71 -8.14
C GLY A 192 13.57 -9.89 -8.21
N GLY A 193 13.08 -11.07 -8.64
CA GLY A 193 13.86 -12.30 -8.71
C GLY A 193 13.91 -13.09 -7.38
N ASN A 194 13.15 -12.68 -6.38
CA ASN A 194 13.03 -13.38 -5.10
C ASN A 194 11.58 -13.80 -4.82
N ALA A 195 11.38 -14.70 -3.86
CA ALA A 195 10.08 -15.16 -3.41
C ALA A 195 10.11 -15.56 -1.94
N GLY A 196 8.90 -15.69 -1.34
CA GLY A 196 8.72 -16.21 0.00
C GLY A 196 7.28 -16.10 0.50
N PRO A 197 6.96 -16.64 1.68
CA PRO A 197 5.69 -16.38 2.32
C PRO A 197 5.55 -14.89 2.69
N SER A 198 4.35 -14.36 2.63
CA SER A 198 4.06 -13.02 3.13
C SER A 198 2.71 -12.93 3.82
N LEU A 199 2.53 -11.90 4.62
CA LEU A 199 1.25 -11.52 5.22
C LEU A 199 0.88 -10.12 4.74
N GLU A 200 -0.27 -10.02 4.08
CA GLU A 200 -0.92 -8.73 3.82
C GLU A 200 -1.70 -8.34 5.08
N VAL A 201 -1.46 -7.15 5.60
CA VAL A 201 -2.11 -6.64 6.81
C VAL A 201 -3.22 -5.69 6.38
N ASN A 202 -4.45 -6.07 6.69
CA ASN A 202 -5.65 -5.37 6.26
C ASN A 202 -6.40 -4.79 7.46
N VAL A 203 -6.90 -3.58 7.31
CA VAL A 203 -7.71 -2.88 8.30
C VAL A 203 -8.88 -2.20 7.59
N MET A 204 -10.11 -2.56 7.95
CA MET A 204 -11.34 -1.91 7.45
C MET A 204 -11.37 -1.77 5.91
N GLY A 205 -10.96 -2.80 5.18
CA GLY A 205 -10.94 -2.85 3.72
C GLY A 205 -9.66 -2.32 3.06
N LEU A 206 -8.72 -1.78 3.81
CA LEU A 206 -7.47 -1.23 3.29
C LEU A 206 -6.28 -2.11 3.67
N GLU A 207 -5.50 -2.56 2.67
CA GLU A 207 -4.18 -3.13 2.90
C GLU A 207 -3.23 -2.02 3.37
N VAL A 208 -2.76 -2.11 4.61
CA VAL A 208 -1.88 -1.11 5.24
C VAL A 208 -0.41 -1.53 5.23
N ALA A 209 -0.13 -2.82 5.16
CA ALA A 209 1.24 -3.33 5.09
C ALA A 209 1.31 -4.68 4.37
N THR A 210 2.48 -4.98 3.82
CA THR A 210 2.88 -6.32 3.36
C THR A 210 4.15 -6.71 4.09
N LEU A 211 4.11 -7.84 4.82
CA LEU A 211 5.24 -8.39 5.57
C LEU A 211 5.77 -9.60 4.79
N VAL A 212 6.91 -9.43 4.11
CA VAL A 212 7.50 -10.47 3.26
C VAL A 212 8.66 -11.15 3.98
N PHE A 213 8.68 -12.46 3.92
CA PHE A 213 9.70 -13.32 4.47
C PHE A 213 10.45 -14.00 3.33
N MET A 214 11.31 -13.25 2.69
CA MET A 214 12.02 -13.64 1.48
C MET A 214 13.08 -14.68 1.80
N ASN A 215 12.91 -15.91 1.26
CA ASN A 215 13.80 -17.05 1.51
C ASN A 215 14.08 -17.87 0.25
N MET A 216 13.69 -17.39 -0.92
CA MET A 216 13.90 -18.05 -2.20
C MET A 216 14.43 -17.09 -3.27
N GLU A 217 15.24 -17.60 -4.19
CA GLU A 217 15.71 -16.91 -5.38
C GLU A 217 15.31 -17.64 -6.66
N LYS A 218 15.02 -16.89 -7.71
CA LYS A 218 14.66 -17.45 -9.02
C LYS A 218 15.85 -18.11 -9.68
N ASP A 219 15.68 -19.38 -10.06
CA ASP A 219 16.65 -20.17 -10.79
C ASP A 219 15.91 -21.06 -11.81
N PRO A 220 16.21 -21.00 -13.12
CA PRO A 220 15.58 -21.87 -14.12
C PRO A 220 15.73 -23.38 -13.84
N ASN A 221 16.73 -23.76 -13.03
CA ASN A 221 16.95 -25.14 -12.60
C ASN A 221 16.55 -25.38 -11.13
N GLY A 222 15.72 -24.49 -10.57
CA GLY A 222 15.30 -24.55 -9.18
C GLY A 222 14.48 -25.79 -8.83
N GLU A 223 14.33 -26.04 -7.55
CA GLU A 223 13.63 -27.21 -7.02
C GLU A 223 12.14 -26.94 -6.70
N VAL A 224 11.75 -25.66 -6.58
CA VAL A 224 10.42 -25.21 -6.17
C VAL A 224 9.76 -24.42 -7.28
N GLU A 225 8.56 -24.80 -7.70
CA GLU A 225 7.75 -24.06 -8.68
C GLU A 225 6.78 -23.11 -7.95
N LEU A 226 6.84 -21.81 -8.28
CA LEU A 226 5.93 -20.79 -7.83
C LEU A 226 5.50 -19.93 -9.04
N ASP A 227 4.20 -19.86 -9.27
CA ASP A 227 3.60 -19.07 -10.36
C ASP A 227 4.24 -19.34 -11.75
N GLY A 228 4.55 -20.63 -12.04
CA GLY A 228 5.14 -21.06 -13.30
C GLY A 228 6.65 -20.81 -13.46
N GLU A 229 7.29 -20.30 -12.43
CA GLU A 229 8.73 -20.05 -12.38
C GLU A 229 9.41 -20.92 -11.32
N MET A 230 10.70 -21.25 -11.53
CA MET A 230 11.45 -22.11 -10.64
C MET A 230 12.32 -21.32 -9.68
N TYR A 231 12.42 -21.79 -8.43
CA TYR A 231 13.16 -21.15 -7.34
C TYR A 231 14.00 -22.13 -6.56
N ASN A 232 15.09 -21.63 -5.98
CA ASN A 232 15.91 -22.32 -4.98
C ASN A 232 15.82 -21.59 -3.62
N PRO A 233 16.03 -22.30 -2.50
CA PRO A 233 16.21 -21.63 -1.21
C PRO A 233 17.40 -20.67 -1.22
N LEU A 234 17.22 -19.48 -0.64
CA LEU A 234 18.29 -18.51 -0.39
C LEU A 234 19.16 -18.93 0.80
N ASP A 235 20.45 -18.57 0.77
CA ASP A 235 21.32 -18.67 1.95
C ASP A 235 20.99 -17.59 3.01
N LEU A 236 20.38 -16.47 2.60
CA LEU A 236 19.85 -15.43 3.47
C LEU A 236 18.33 -15.56 3.65
N ASN A 237 17.86 -15.33 4.87
CA ASN A 237 16.47 -15.05 5.14
C ASN A 237 16.29 -13.53 5.31
N VAL A 238 15.57 -12.88 4.39
CA VAL A 238 15.43 -11.44 4.36
C VAL A 238 14.03 -11.04 4.83
N VAL A 239 13.96 -10.26 5.90
CA VAL A 239 12.74 -9.54 6.25
C VAL A 239 12.63 -8.35 5.31
N ASP A 240 11.60 -8.38 4.49
CA ASP A 240 11.21 -7.29 3.61
C ASP A 240 9.82 -6.82 4.00
N THR A 241 9.66 -5.55 4.31
CA THR A 241 8.36 -5.02 4.68
C THR A 241 8.03 -3.77 3.88
N GLY A 242 6.76 -3.62 3.55
CA GLY A 242 6.24 -2.47 2.84
C GLY A 242 5.03 -1.87 3.53
N TYR A 243 5.16 -0.63 4.00
CA TYR A 243 4.09 0.15 4.62
C TYR A 243 3.87 1.41 3.79
N GLY A 244 2.73 1.54 3.14
CA GLY A 244 2.42 2.73 2.37
C GLY A 244 2.14 3.92 3.29
N VAL A 245 3.03 4.92 3.35
CA VAL A 245 2.86 6.07 4.25
C VAL A 245 1.55 6.81 3.97
N GLU A 246 1.18 6.93 2.69
CA GLU A 246 -0.06 7.57 2.27
C GLU A 246 -1.30 6.79 2.76
N ARG A 247 -1.25 5.46 2.73
CA ARG A 247 -2.35 4.60 3.23
C ARG A 247 -2.52 4.75 4.74
N TRP A 248 -1.42 4.77 5.50
CA TRP A 248 -1.44 4.97 6.94
C TRP A 248 -1.96 6.35 7.34
N GLY A 249 -1.54 7.39 6.61
CA GLY A 249 -2.08 8.72 6.79
C GLY A 249 -3.55 8.82 6.42
N TRP A 250 -3.95 8.24 5.29
CA TRP A 250 -5.33 8.25 4.81
C TRP A 250 -6.30 7.51 5.74
N ILE A 251 -5.94 6.32 6.23
CA ILE A 251 -6.78 5.60 7.21
C ILE A 251 -6.91 6.37 8.53
N SER A 252 -5.91 7.19 8.88
CA SER A 252 -5.96 8.06 10.06
C SER A 252 -6.79 9.32 9.87
N ASP A 253 -6.99 9.75 8.63
CA ASP A 253 -7.76 10.96 8.29
C ASP A 253 -9.24 10.65 7.97
N GLY A 254 -9.50 9.56 7.23
CA GLY A 254 -10.83 9.18 6.76
C GLY A 254 -11.35 10.04 5.61
N ALA A 255 -10.50 10.77 4.89
CA ALA A 255 -10.86 11.57 3.73
C ALA A 255 -11.54 10.73 2.64
N PRO A 256 -12.45 11.31 1.81
CA PRO A 256 -13.16 10.59 0.77
C PRO A 256 -12.26 9.86 -0.22
N THR A 257 -11.12 10.43 -0.57
CA THR A 257 -10.10 9.82 -1.42
C THR A 257 -8.70 10.05 -0.85
N VAL A 258 -7.74 9.23 -1.30
CA VAL A 258 -6.33 9.46 -0.97
C VAL A 258 -5.81 10.81 -1.49
N TYR A 259 -6.40 11.34 -2.57
CA TYR A 259 -5.99 12.63 -3.14
C TYR A 259 -6.44 13.80 -2.27
N ASP A 260 -7.65 13.74 -1.69
CA ASP A 260 -8.16 14.75 -0.76
C ASP A 260 -7.34 14.79 0.54
N TYR A 261 -6.80 13.64 0.96
CA TYR A 261 -5.84 13.55 2.06
C TYR A 261 -4.47 14.12 1.66
N MET A 262 -3.93 13.68 0.51
CA MET A 262 -2.55 13.98 0.09
C MET A 262 -2.36 15.39 -0.42
N TYR A 263 -3.33 15.92 -1.15
CA TYR A 263 -3.18 17.15 -1.95
C TYR A 263 -4.28 18.18 -1.71
N PRO A 264 -4.78 18.39 -0.47
CA PRO A 264 -5.98 19.21 -0.24
C PRO A 264 -5.85 20.63 -0.83
N GLU A 265 -4.70 21.29 -0.65
CA GLU A 265 -4.44 22.63 -1.18
C GLU A 265 -4.33 22.65 -2.71
N MET A 266 -3.71 21.63 -3.31
CA MET A 266 -3.56 21.54 -4.77
C MET A 266 -4.89 21.22 -5.43
N VAL A 267 -5.65 20.27 -4.89
CA VAL A 267 -7.01 19.94 -5.36
C VAL A 267 -7.88 21.19 -5.31
N LYS A 268 -7.87 21.91 -4.18
CA LYS A 268 -8.61 23.18 -4.05
C LYS A 268 -8.17 24.20 -5.10
N TYR A 269 -6.87 24.42 -5.26
CA TYR A 269 -6.34 25.37 -6.24
C TYR A 269 -6.77 25.05 -7.67
N ILE A 270 -6.73 23.76 -8.06
CA ILE A 270 -7.13 23.32 -9.40
C ILE A 270 -8.64 23.50 -9.58
N CYS A 271 -9.45 23.09 -8.60
CA CYS A 271 -10.89 23.27 -8.62
C CYS A 271 -11.27 24.76 -8.79
N ASP A 272 -10.72 25.65 -7.98
CA ASP A 272 -10.95 27.11 -8.06
C ASP A 272 -10.55 27.66 -9.43
N LYS A 273 -9.42 27.20 -9.99
CA LYS A 273 -8.89 27.69 -11.27
C LYS A 273 -9.76 27.30 -12.46
N PHE A 274 -10.39 26.14 -12.43
CA PHE A 274 -11.19 25.59 -13.53
C PHE A 274 -12.71 25.66 -13.28
N ASP A 275 -13.14 26.36 -12.23
CA ASP A 275 -14.56 26.49 -11.82
C ASP A 275 -15.22 25.11 -11.63
N ILE A 276 -14.49 24.21 -10.96
CA ILE A 276 -14.97 22.88 -10.57
C ILE A 276 -15.37 22.93 -9.09
N GLU A 277 -16.53 22.40 -8.76
CA GLU A 277 -16.97 22.34 -7.37
C GLU A 277 -16.06 21.45 -6.54
N HIS A 278 -15.55 21.99 -5.41
CA HIS A 278 -14.64 21.25 -4.55
C HIS A 278 -15.41 20.26 -3.66
N PRO A 279 -15.00 18.95 -3.61
CA PRO A 279 -15.77 17.92 -2.90
C PRO A 279 -15.93 18.18 -1.41
N LEU A 280 -14.90 18.75 -0.75
CA LEU A 280 -14.91 18.97 0.70
C LEU A 280 -15.64 20.23 1.14
N GLU A 281 -16.11 21.10 0.22
CA GLU A 281 -16.85 22.31 0.56
C GLU A 281 -18.32 22.03 0.93
N LYS A 282 -18.83 20.86 0.59
CA LYS A 282 -20.22 20.46 0.89
C LYS A 282 -20.31 19.04 1.43
N ASP A 283 -20.94 18.90 2.58
CA ASP A 283 -21.14 17.63 3.25
C ASP A 283 -21.73 16.52 2.35
N TRP A 284 -22.75 16.87 1.56
CA TRP A 284 -23.41 15.91 0.69
C TRP A 284 -22.46 15.41 -0.43
N TYR A 285 -21.59 16.30 -0.97
CA TYR A 285 -20.67 15.95 -2.02
C TYR A 285 -19.54 15.04 -1.47
N SER A 286 -19.00 15.38 -0.30
CA SER A 286 -18.04 14.53 0.41
C SER A 286 -18.62 13.13 0.68
N LYS A 287 -19.86 13.04 1.14
CA LYS A 287 -20.54 11.76 1.37
C LYS A 287 -20.79 10.97 0.08
N MET A 288 -21.18 11.63 -1.00
CA MET A 288 -21.31 10.99 -2.32
C MET A 288 -19.97 10.43 -2.78
N LEU A 289 -18.90 11.19 -2.65
CA LEU A 289 -17.57 10.77 -3.05
C LEU A 289 -17.03 9.62 -2.18
N GLN A 290 -17.34 9.59 -0.88
CA GLN A 290 -17.05 8.43 -0.02
C GLN A 290 -17.74 7.16 -0.54
N GLU A 291 -19.04 7.23 -0.84
CA GLU A 291 -19.76 6.08 -1.38
C GLU A 291 -19.25 5.64 -2.75
N TYR A 292 -18.87 6.59 -3.61
CA TYR A 292 -18.21 6.29 -4.86
C TYR A 292 -16.86 5.58 -4.66
N THR A 293 -16.00 6.09 -3.77
CA THR A 293 -14.69 5.50 -3.47
C THR A 293 -14.81 4.10 -2.87
N LYS A 294 -15.82 3.84 -2.03
CA LYS A 294 -16.11 2.49 -1.53
C LYS A 294 -16.39 1.52 -2.68
N LEU A 295 -17.23 1.92 -3.62
CA LEU A 295 -17.57 1.09 -4.79
C LEU A 295 -16.40 0.93 -5.76
N ALA A 296 -15.83 2.06 -6.21
CA ALA A 296 -14.77 2.08 -7.21
C ALA A 296 -13.44 1.50 -6.69
N GLY A 297 -13.14 1.73 -5.41
CA GLY A 297 -11.90 1.27 -4.78
C GLY A 297 -11.87 -0.23 -4.55
N SER A 298 -13.01 -0.87 -4.29
CA SER A 298 -13.08 -2.31 -4.06
C SER A 298 -13.01 -3.14 -5.33
N ASP A 299 -13.56 -2.65 -6.47
CA ASP A 299 -13.71 -3.46 -7.71
C ASP A 299 -13.08 -2.77 -8.95
N LYS A 300 -12.07 -1.90 -8.77
CA LYS A 300 -11.49 -1.10 -9.87
C LYS A 300 -12.57 -0.45 -10.75
N GLY A 301 -13.61 0.06 -10.09
CA GLY A 301 -14.82 0.57 -10.75
C GLY A 301 -14.56 1.87 -11.51
N ASP A 302 -15.26 2.04 -12.61
CA ASP A 302 -15.20 3.18 -13.51
C ASP A 302 -16.53 3.96 -13.44
N TYR A 303 -16.49 5.27 -13.23
CA TYR A 303 -17.68 6.14 -13.26
C TYR A 303 -18.40 6.15 -14.62
N ARG A 304 -17.82 5.55 -15.66
CA ARG A 304 -18.43 5.33 -16.97
C ARG A 304 -19.24 4.02 -17.03
N ASP A 305 -19.20 3.23 -15.98
CA ASP A 305 -19.99 2.00 -15.86
C ASP A 305 -21.37 2.32 -15.29
N ASP A 306 -22.41 2.10 -16.08
CA ASP A 306 -23.81 2.37 -15.70
C ASP A 306 -24.22 1.56 -14.46
N ASP A 307 -23.73 0.33 -14.28
CA ASP A 307 -24.05 -0.51 -13.12
C ASP A 307 -23.43 0.06 -11.83
N LEU A 308 -22.22 0.62 -11.88
CA LEU A 308 -21.60 1.29 -10.74
C LEU A 308 -22.36 2.57 -10.39
N LEU A 309 -22.71 3.38 -11.40
CA LEU A 309 -23.48 4.61 -11.18
C LEU A 309 -24.87 4.31 -10.62
N ASP A 310 -25.54 3.26 -11.09
CA ASP A 310 -26.85 2.84 -10.53
C ASP A 310 -26.72 2.40 -9.07
N LYS A 311 -25.66 1.66 -8.70
CA LYS A 311 -25.36 1.30 -7.32
C LYS A 311 -25.11 2.55 -6.47
N LEU A 312 -24.32 3.50 -6.98
CA LEU A 312 -24.05 4.77 -6.30
C LEU A 312 -25.34 5.55 -6.06
N MET A 313 -26.17 5.73 -7.09
CA MET A 313 -27.46 6.44 -7.00
C MET A 313 -28.39 5.83 -5.95
N ASN A 314 -28.46 4.50 -5.88
CA ASN A 314 -29.23 3.81 -4.87
C ASN A 314 -28.73 4.09 -3.43
N ARG A 315 -27.41 4.19 -3.22
CA ARG A 315 -26.81 4.49 -1.90
C ARG A 315 -27.01 5.92 -1.44
N ILE A 316 -27.05 6.86 -2.38
CA ILE A 316 -27.17 8.29 -2.07
C ILE A 316 -28.60 8.83 -2.17
N SER A 317 -29.57 8.03 -2.60
CA SER A 317 -30.96 8.45 -2.81
C SER A 317 -31.60 9.09 -1.57
N ASP A 318 -31.26 8.63 -0.37
CA ASP A 318 -31.76 9.13 0.91
C ASP A 318 -31.00 10.34 1.46
N LYS A 319 -29.91 10.79 0.77
CA LYS A 319 -28.99 11.83 1.26
C LYS A 319 -29.28 13.24 0.75
N GLU A 320 -30.50 13.53 0.28
CA GLU A 320 -30.93 14.83 -0.28
C GLU A 320 -30.10 15.32 -1.50
N ILE A 321 -29.45 14.40 -2.21
CA ILE A 321 -28.66 14.71 -3.39
C ILE A 321 -29.60 14.90 -4.58
N LYS A 322 -29.47 16.06 -5.25
CA LYS A 322 -30.38 16.48 -6.33
C LYS A 322 -29.81 16.30 -7.74
N TRP A 323 -28.67 15.65 -7.85
CA TRP A 323 -28.01 15.44 -9.15
C TRP A 323 -28.58 14.23 -9.89
N THR A 324 -28.60 14.33 -11.19
CA THR A 324 -28.88 13.17 -12.07
C THR A 324 -27.62 12.31 -12.19
N THR A 325 -27.80 11.09 -12.72
CA THR A 325 -26.66 10.18 -13.01
C THR A 325 -25.65 10.82 -13.94
N GLU A 326 -26.12 11.55 -14.98
CA GLU A 326 -25.25 12.26 -15.92
C GLU A 326 -24.46 13.41 -15.26
N GLU A 327 -25.10 14.15 -14.35
CA GLU A 327 -24.39 15.21 -13.59
C GLU A 327 -23.33 14.62 -12.68
N ILE A 328 -23.58 13.50 -12.00
CA ILE A 328 -22.59 12.81 -11.18
C ILE A 328 -21.42 12.32 -12.03
N ALA A 329 -21.69 11.66 -13.16
CA ALA A 329 -20.65 11.19 -14.08
C ALA A 329 -19.77 12.35 -14.59
N ASP A 330 -20.37 13.47 -14.99
CA ASP A 330 -19.64 14.68 -15.43
C ASP A 330 -18.75 15.26 -14.32
N HIS A 331 -19.23 15.28 -13.08
CA HIS A 331 -18.42 15.73 -11.94
C HIS A 331 -17.27 14.77 -11.63
N LEU A 332 -17.51 13.44 -11.65
CA LEU A 332 -16.46 12.45 -11.41
C LEU A 332 -15.38 12.49 -12.51
N GLU A 333 -15.76 12.73 -13.78
CA GLU A 333 -14.81 12.92 -14.88
C GLU A 333 -13.92 14.15 -14.65
N LYS A 334 -14.51 15.27 -14.22
CA LYS A 334 -13.75 16.48 -13.88
C LYS A 334 -12.81 16.24 -12.72
N LEU A 335 -13.28 15.58 -11.64
CA LEU A 335 -12.46 15.23 -10.49
C LEU A 335 -11.31 14.30 -10.86
N LYS A 336 -11.54 13.32 -11.74
CA LYS A 336 -10.46 12.49 -12.29
C LYS A 336 -9.34 13.35 -12.84
N GLY A 337 -9.68 14.35 -13.66
CA GLY A 337 -8.70 15.30 -14.22
C GLY A 337 -7.95 16.08 -13.14
N VAL A 338 -8.65 16.55 -12.10
CA VAL A 338 -8.05 17.27 -10.96
C VAL A 338 -7.06 16.38 -10.20
N TYR A 339 -7.48 15.19 -9.83
CA TYR A 339 -6.65 14.24 -9.06
C TYR A 339 -5.46 13.74 -9.87
N THR A 340 -5.66 13.41 -11.16
CA THR A 340 -4.57 13.01 -12.06
C THR A 340 -3.54 14.14 -12.18
N LEU A 341 -3.96 15.39 -12.33
CA LEU A 341 -3.03 16.52 -12.41
C LEU A 341 -2.24 16.70 -11.11
N ALA A 342 -2.88 16.56 -9.95
CA ALA A 342 -2.22 16.67 -8.65
C ALA A 342 -1.19 15.55 -8.46
N ASP A 343 -1.57 14.30 -8.70
CA ASP A 343 -0.71 13.11 -8.56
C ASP A 343 0.49 13.15 -9.52
N HIS A 344 0.23 13.37 -10.81
CA HIS A 344 1.30 13.38 -11.82
C HIS A 344 2.26 14.56 -11.62
N SER A 345 1.80 15.70 -11.09
CA SER A 345 2.67 16.82 -10.76
C SER A 345 3.67 16.45 -9.67
N ARG A 346 3.27 15.70 -8.64
CA ARG A 346 4.16 15.17 -7.61
C ARG A 346 5.17 14.19 -8.22
N THR A 347 4.69 13.25 -9.01
CA THR A 347 5.52 12.22 -9.64
C THR A 347 6.59 12.83 -10.55
N LEU A 348 6.21 13.78 -11.41
CA LEU A 348 7.15 14.51 -12.26
C LEU A 348 8.17 15.30 -11.44
N ALA A 349 7.73 16.01 -10.39
CA ALA A 349 8.63 16.74 -9.52
C ALA A 349 9.66 15.81 -8.86
N LEU A 350 9.23 14.63 -8.41
CA LEU A 350 10.10 13.62 -7.82
C LEU A 350 11.12 13.08 -8.82
N MET A 351 10.68 12.68 -10.02
CA MET A 351 11.56 12.18 -11.08
C MET A 351 12.62 13.21 -11.48
N LEU A 352 12.19 14.44 -11.71
CA LEU A 352 13.10 15.53 -12.09
C LEU A 352 14.09 15.91 -10.97
N SER A 353 13.63 15.88 -9.70
CA SER A 353 14.50 16.19 -8.54
C SER A 353 15.60 15.15 -8.36
N ASP A 354 15.33 13.89 -8.73
CA ASP A 354 16.32 12.81 -8.69
C ASP A 354 17.19 12.72 -9.95
N GLY A 355 17.08 13.73 -10.83
CA GLY A 355 17.96 13.92 -11.99
C GLY A 355 17.58 13.07 -13.21
N ILE A 356 16.33 12.61 -13.31
CA ILE A 356 15.84 12.03 -14.56
C ILE A 356 15.59 13.17 -15.55
N VAL A 357 16.24 13.10 -16.71
CA VAL A 357 16.11 14.10 -17.76
C VAL A 357 15.19 13.57 -18.87
N PRO A 358 14.16 14.31 -19.27
CA PRO A 358 13.28 13.90 -20.37
C PRO A 358 14.10 13.50 -21.62
N SER A 359 13.84 12.32 -22.14
CA SER A 359 14.55 11.77 -23.31
C SER A 359 13.66 10.79 -24.09
N ASN A 360 14.18 10.22 -25.17
CA ASN A 360 13.46 9.22 -25.97
C ASN A 360 13.76 7.77 -25.55
N VAL A 361 14.48 7.57 -24.44
CA VAL A 361 14.95 6.25 -23.99
C VAL A 361 14.86 6.13 -22.47
N GLU A 362 14.75 4.88 -21.99
CA GLU A 362 14.85 4.49 -20.57
C GLU A 362 13.91 5.27 -19.64
N ASP A 363 14.36 5.60 -18.43
CA ASP A 363 13.61 6.35 -17.43
C ASP A 363 13.21 7.74 -17.91
N GLY A 364 14.02 8.37 -18.76
CA GLY A 364 13.71 9.69 -19.33
C GLY A 364 12.53 9.70 -20.29
N TYR A 365 12.16 8.55 -20.88
CA TYR A 365 10.96 8.42 -21.72
C TYR A 365 9.67 8.46 -20.89
N LEU A 366 9.75 8.11 -19.60
CA LEU A 366 8.61 8.07 -18.68
C LEU A 366 8.25 9.47 -18.13
N VAL A 367 9.13 10.45 -18.26
CA VAL A 367 8.91 11.85 -17.90
C VAL A 367 8.15 12.60 -18.98
#